data_1b67527769f65064176c1e88528dfc76
#
_entry.id   1b67527769f65064176c1e88528dfc76
#
_cell.length_a   1.000
_cell.length_b   1.000
_cell.length_c   1.000
_cell.angle_alpha   90.00
_cell.angle_beta   90.00
_cell.angle_gamma   90.00
#
_symmetry.space_group_name_H-M   'P 1'
#
loop_
_entity.id
_entity.type
_entity.pdbx_description
1 polymer ?
#
loop_
_entity_poly.entity_id
_entity_poly.type
_entity_poly.pdbx_seq_one_letter_code
_entity_poly.pdbx_strand_id
1 'polypeptide(L)'
;MDQSNAPQPSRGAGLLLIAAIFALALNLRPAMAAVGPLLDLIEAATGMGSITASLLTTLPVAMIGVGALSIRPLRRRLGERKGVLLGAVLIGLACLARAVFDGTAGLIASAVVVGVGVALIQALAPVVVKRAFPTRFGTVMGVYTTGIMGGAAVAAATAAGLAEAVGWAGALALWAVPAFLAAVVWIVASRAPAAEEPNRAAIAEGTHPEVPFWKQPRAWALVPILGLGTSAYTLVLAWLPPYYVDMGQTRATAGFLLSGMTGAEVLAGVLVSLFIARFPDRRGPMLMAVALALVGLAGLVLTPVSLAVPVMLLLGLGIGAVFPLTLILAMDQIDDPVRSGDLLAFVQGGGYIIASLSPLAAGLLRDRLSDLSQAWMLMGLGLVAMALMTLTFRPGGAKLR
;
A
#
# COMPACT_ATOMS: atom_id res chain seq x y z
N MET A 1 8.31 26.49 -24.61
CA MET A 1 6.84 26.58 -24.60
C MET A 1 6.40 26.64 -23.15
N ASP A 2 5.80 27.75 -22.78
CA ASP A 2 5.45 28.12 -21.41
C ASP A 2 4.36 27.18 -20.86
N GLN A 3 4.69 26.37 -19.85
CA GLN A 3 3.77 25.41 -19.20
C GLN A 3 2.78 26.08 -18.23
N SER A 4 2.74 27.42 -18.19
CA SER A 4 1.94 28.17 -17.22
C SER A 4 0.44 28.31 -17.56
N ASN A 5 -0.01 27.84 -18.74
CA ASN A 5 -1.37 28.11 -19.25
C ASN A 5 -2.32 26.90 -19.31
N ALA A 6 -2.06 25.80 -18.60
CA ALA A 6 -3.07 24.76 -18.44
C ALA A 6 -4.21 25.28 -17.53
N PRO A 7 -5.49 25.21 -17.96
CA PRO A 7 -6.61 25.70 -17.17
C PRO A 7 -6.69 24.89 -15.85
N GLN A 8 -6.36 25.55 -14.75
CA GLN A 8 -6.53 24.96 -13.42
C GLN A 8 -8.05 24.83 -13.14
N PRO A 9 -8.48 23.73 -12.52
CA PRO A 9 -9.88 23.59 -12.13
C PRO A 9 -10.31 24.76 -11.23
N SER A 10 -11.54 25.23 -11.37
CA SER A 10 -12.09 26.22 -10.44
C SER A 10 -11.88 25.76 -8.99
N ARG A 11 -11.74 26.70 -8.04
CA ARG A 11 -11.47 26.35 -6.63
C ARG A 11 -12.42 25.27 -6.09
N GLY A 12 -13.72 25.36 -6.42
CA GLY A 12 -14.72 24.37 -5.99
C GLY A 12 -14.52 22.99 -6.64
N ALA A 13 -14.28 22.94 -7.95
CA ALA A 13 -14.02 21.70 -8.68
C ALA A 13 -12.70 21.03 -8.21
N GLY A 14 -11.68 21.83 -7.90
CA GLY A 14 -10.43 21.32 -7.36
C GLY A 14 -10.58 20.69 -5.98
N LEU A 15 -11.33 21.34 -5.08
CA LEU A 15 -11.61 20.78 -3.75
C LEU A 15 -12.43 19.49 -3.82
N LEU A 16 -13.44 19.46 -4.70
CA LEU A 16 -14.26 18.26 -4.91
C LEU A 16 -13.41 17.08 -5.44
N LEU A 17 -12.48 17.36 -6.35
CA LEU A 17 -11.57 16.32 -6.88
C LEU A 17 -10.60 15.81 -5.80
N ILE A 18 -10.08 16.69 -4.94
CA ILE A 18 -9.25 16.27 -3.79
C ILE A 18 -10.06 15.41 -2.81
N ALA A 19 -11.32 15.82 -2.51
CA ALA A 19 -12.21 15.03 -1.66
C ALA A 19 -12.51 13.64 -2.27
N ALA A 20 -12.74 13.58 -3.59
CA ALA A 20 -12.94 12.33 -4.30
C ALA A 20 -11.69 11.40 -4.24
N ILE A 21 -10.50 11.98 -4.45
CA ILE A 21 -9.21 11.26 -4.36
C ILE A 21 -9.01 10.73 -2.94
N PHE A 22 -9.30 11.53 -1.91
CA PHE A 22 -9.21 11.11 -0.51
C PHE A 22 -10.22 10.00 -0.19
N ALA A 23 -11.47 10.14 -0.63
CA ALA A 23 -12.51 9.12 -0.45
C ALA A 23 -12.12 7.79 -1.12
N LEU A 24 -11.58 7.84 -2.35
CA LEU A 24 -11.04 6.64 -3.02
C LEU A 24 -9.89 6.01 -2.21
N ALA A 25 -8.96 6.85 -1.75
CA ALA A 25 -7.79 6.39 -0.99
C ALA A 25 -8.19 5.68 0.31
N LEU A 26 -9.18 6.20 1.03
CA LEU A 26 -9.74 5.58 2.24
C LEU A 26 -10.24 4.14 2.01
N ASN A 27 -10.58 3.78 0.77
CA ASN A 27 -11.13 2.46 0.44
C ASN A 27 -10.10 1.44 -0.05
N LEU A 28 -8.82 1.83 -0.18
CA LEU A 28 -7.80 0.95 -0.78
C LEU A 28 -7.29 -0.13 0.18
N ARG A 29 -7.40 0.05 1.49
CA ARG A 29 -6.86 -0.88 2.49
C ARG A 29 -7.89 -1.56 3.39
N PRO A 30 -9.09 -1.04 3.64
CA PRO A 30 -10.05 -1.63 4.57
C PRO A 30 -10.35 -3.09 4.31
N ALA A 31 -10.54 -3.48 3.04
CA ALA A 31 -10.85 -4.86 2.66
C ALA A 31 -9.76 -5.88 3.02
N MET A 32 -8.54 -5.41 3.31
CA MET A 32 -7.41 -6.22 3.80
C MET A 32 -7.20 -6.03 5.30
N ALA A 33 -7.22 -4.79 5.77
CA ALA A 33 -6.93 -4.44 7.17
C ALA A 33 -7.99 -4.95 8.15
N ALA A 34 -9.24 -5.08 7.73
CA ALA A 34 -10.31 -5.65 8.55
C ALA A 34 -10.21 -7.18 8.70
N VAL A 35 -9.45 -7.87 7.84
CA VAL A 35 -9.32 -9.33 7.88
C VAL A 35 -8.53 -9.78 9.12
N GLY A 36 -7.39 -9.12 9.40
CA GLY A 36 -6.50 -9.52 10.49
C GLY A 36 -7.20 -9.64 11.86
N PRO A 37 -7.92 -8.61 12.34
CA PRO A 37 -8.64 -8.67 13.61
C PRO A 37 -9.77 -9.71 13.68
N LEU A 38 -10.25 -10.21 12.54
CA LEU A 38 -11.35 -11.17 12.42
C LEU A 38 -10.90 -12.57 11.98
N LEU A 39 -9.57 -12.78 11.85
CA LEU A 39 -9.04 -13.95 11.20
C LEU A 39 -9.45 -15.25 11.91
N ASP A 40 -9.43 -15.28 13.22
CA ASP A 40 -9.86 -16.41 14.03
C ASP A 40 -11.35 -16.77 13.83
N LEU A 41 -12.22 -15.77 13.68
CA LEU A 41 -13.64 -15.99 13.34
C LEU A 41 -13.80 -16.56 11.94
N ILE A 42 -13.01 -16.06 10.98
CA ILE A 42 -13.03 -16.52 9.59
C ILE A 42 -12.50 -17.96 9.52
N GLU A 43 -11.37 -18.27 10.17
CA GLU A 43 -10.80 -19.62 10.22
C GLU A 43 -11.78 -20.60 10.87
N ALA A 44 -12.42 -20.22 12.01
CA ALA A 44 -13.42 -21.06 12.66
C ALA A 44 -14.68 -21.32 11.83
N ALA A 45 -15.15 -20.30 11.09
CA ALA A 45 -16.35 -20.43 10.28
C ALA A 45 -16.16 -21.19 8.97
N THR A 46 -14.97 -21.05 8.34
CA THR A 46 -14.69 -21.60 7.00
C THR A 46 -13.86 -22.87 7.03
N GLY A 47 -13.21 -23.19 8.16
CA GLY A 47 -12.26 -24.29 8.27
C GLY A 47 -10.96 -24.10 7.50
N MET A 48 -10.67 -22.85 7.02
CA MET A 48 -9.42 -22.60 6.31
C MET A 48 -8.23 -22.59 7.26
N GLY A 49 -7.11 -23.16 6.84
CA GLY A 49 -5.83 -23.05 7.57
C GLY A 49 -5.12 -21.73 7.27
N SER A 50 -4.07 -21.43 8.04
CA SER A 50 -3.35 -20.15 7.99
C SER A 50 -2.72 -19.84 6.63
N ILE A 51 -2.26 -20.86 5.88
CA ILE A 51 -1.78 -20.69 4.50
C ILE A 51 -2.89 -20.14 3.60
N THR A 52 -4.08 -20.71 3.69
CA THR A 52 -5.23 -20.28 2.87
C THR A 52 -5.71 -18.89 3.30
N ALA A 53 -5.76 -18.65 4.59
CA ALA A 53 -6.13 -17.36 5.17
C ALA A 53 -5.17 -16.23 4.76
N SER A 54 -3.87 -16.52 4.65
CA SER A 54 -2.88 -15.56 4.17
C SER A 54 -3.12 -15.07 2.74
N LEU A 55 -3.81 -15.87 1.89
CA LEU A 55 -4.17 -15.47 0.52
C LEU A 55 -5.10 -14.26 0.49
N LEU A 56 -5.86 -14.01 1.56
CA LEU A 56 -6.76 -12.85 1.65
C LEU A 56 -6.00 -11.51 1.66
N THR A 57 -4.73 -11.52 2.04
CA THR A 57 -3.83 -10.36 1.99
C THR A 57 -2.77 -10.49 0.90
N THR A 58 -2.25 -11.69 0.66
CA THR A 58 -1.26 -11.98 -0.39
C THR A 58 -1.77 -11.62 -1.79
N LEU A 59 -2.96 -12.09 -2.16
CA LEU A 59 -3.50 -11.91 -3.51
C LEU A 59 -3.77 -10.44 -3.85
N PRO A 60 -4.40 -9.63 -2.99
CA PRO A 60 -4.56 -8.21 -3.28
C PRO A 60 -3.22 -7.50 -3.49
N VAL A 61 -2.21 -7.78 -2.66
CA VAL A 61 -0.89 -7.15 -2.77
C VAL A 61 -0.17 -7.57 -4.06
N ALA A 62 -0.26 -8.87 -4.44
CA ALA A 62 0.26 -9.35 -5.71
C ALA A 62 -0.40 -8.65 -6.90
N MET A 63 -1.73 -8.46 -6.86
CA MET A 63 -2.45 -7.74 -7.92
C MET A 63 -2.03 -6.28 -8.04
N ILE A 64 -1.69 -5.61 -6.93
CA ILE A 64 -1.10 -4.26 -6.96
C ILE A 64 0.21 -4.27 -7.74
N GLY A 65 1.08 -5.25 -7.48
CA GLY A 65 2.34 -5.42 -8.21
C GLY A 65 2.14 -5.62 -9.72
N VAL A 66 1.24 -6.53 -10.09
CA VAL A 66 0.88 -6.78 -11.49
C VAL A 66 0.29 -5.52 -12.15
N GLY A 67 -0.57 -4.79 -11.44
CA GLY A 67 -1.17 -3.53 -11.91
C GLY A 67 -0.13 -2.44 -12.16
N ALA A 68 0.87 -2.30 -11.28
CA ALA A 68 1.96 -1.35 -11.46
C ALA A 68 2.79 -1.66 -12.71
N LEU A 69 3.10 -2.94 -12.97
CA LEU A 69 3.79 -3.36 -14.21
C LEU A 69 2.92 -3.20 -15.46
N SER A 70 1.60 -3.23 -15.32
CA SER A 70 0.62 -3.16 -16.41
C SER A 70 0.03 -1.77 -16.63
N ILE A 71 0.58 -0.72 -16.02
CA ILE A 71 0.00 0.64 -16.08
C ILE A 71 -0.18 1.17 -17.49
N ARG A 72 0.80 0.95 -18.38
CA ARG A 72 0.75 1.44 -19.75
C ARG A 72 -0.41 0.84 -20.58
N PRO A 73 -0.57 -0.50 -20.71
CA PRO A 73 -1.70 -1.08 -21.42
C PRO A 73 -3.03 -0.79 -20.75
N LEU A 74 -3.06 -0.72 -19.43
CA LEU A 74 -4.26 -0.45 -18.65
C LEU A 74 -4.80 0.96 -18.94
N ARG A 75 -3.92 1.97 -18.92
CA ARG A 75 -4.26 3.36 -19.27
C ARG A 75 -4.72 3.50 -20.72
N ARG A 76 -4.08 2.79 -21.65
CA ARG A 76 -4.46 2.82 -23.08
C ARG A 76 -5.85 2.24 -23.34
N ARG A 77 -6.25 1.19 -22.62
CA ARG A 77 -7.53 0.48 -22.86
C ARG A 77 -8.71 1.12 -22.10
N LEU A 78 -8.51 1.47 -20.84
CA LEU A 78 -9.59 1.93 -19.96
C LEU A 78 -9.66 3.46 -19.85
N GLY A 79 -8.54 4.16 -20.09
CA GLY A 79 -8.41 5.57 -19.70
C GLY A 79 -8.34 5.72 -18.17
N GLU A 80 -7.94 6.90 -17.70
CA GLU A 80 -7.66 7.09 -16.28
C GLU A 80 -8.93 7.18 -15.44
N ARG A 81 -9.90 7.98 -15.88
CA ARG A 81 -11.15 8.23 -15.13
C ARG A 81 -12.02 6.98 -15.01
N LYS A 82 -12.22 6.27 -16.12
CA LYS A 82 -13.00 5.03 -16.15
C LYS A 82 -12.30 3.91 -15.38
N GLY A 83 -10.98 3.82 -15.48
CA GLY A 83 -10.20 2.81 -14.75
C GLY A 83 -10.28 3.00 -13.23
N VAL A 84 -10.20 4.25 -12.73
CA VAL A 84 -10.38 4.56 -11.30
C VAL A 84 -11.80 4.22 -10.84
N LEU A 85 -12.82 4.61 -11.62
CA LEU A 85 -14.22 4.26 -11.30
C LEU A 85 -14.43 2.74 -11.24
N LEU A 86 -13.94 2.02 -12.26
CA LEU A 86 -14.02 0.56 -12.29
C LEU A 86 -13.35 -0.05 -11.06
N GLY A 87 -12.18 0.48 -10.65
CA GLY A 87 -11.49 0.04 -9.45
C GLY A 87 -12.34 0.20 -8.18
N ALA A 88 -12.97 1.36 -7.99
CA ALA A 88 -13.84 1.61 -6.82
C ALA A 88 -15.07 0.68 -6.82
N VAL A 89 -15.71 0.49 -7.98
CA VAL A 89 -16.86 -0.42 -8.11
C VAL A 89 -16.45 -1.85 -7.82
N LEU A 90 -15.30 -2.32 -8.33
CA LEU A 90 -14.81 -3.67 -8.07
C LEU A 90 -14.54 -3.90 -6.58
N ILE A 91 -13.94 -2.93 -5.88
CA ILE A 91 -13.73 -3.01 -4.43
C ILE A 91 -15.08 -3.14 -3.71
N GLY A 92 -16.05 -2.28 -4.04
CA GLY A 92 -17.39 -2.32 -3.44
C GLY A 92 -18.11 -3.64 -3.67
N LEU A 93 -18.13 -4.14 -4.91
CA LEU A 93 -18.76 -5.41 -5.26
C LEU A 93 -18.08 -6.60 -4.55
N ALA A 94 -16.74 -6.59 -4.49
CA ALA A 94 -16.00 -7.66 -3.83
C ALA A 94 -16.23 -7.66 -2.31
N CYS A 95 -16.31 -6.48 -1.67
CA CYS A 95 -16.68 -6.40 -0.26
C CYS A 95 -18.11 -6.92 -0.04
N LEU A 96 -19.08 -6.49 -0.84
CA LEU A 96 -20.47 -6.93 -0.74
C LEU A 96 -20.60 -8.44 -0.96
N ALA A 97 -19.84 -9.00 -1.91
CA ALA A 97 -19.85 -10.43 -2.19
C ALA A 97 -19.47 -11.31 -0.99
N ARG A 98 -18.69 -10.79 -0.03
CA ARG A 98 -18.32 -11.51 1.20
C ARG A 98 -19.49 -11.79 2.14
N ALA A 99 -20.58 -11.04 2.03
CA ALA A 99 -21.80 -11.32 2.79
C ALA A 99 -22.60 -12.50 2.23
N VAL A 100 -22.40 -12.84 0.95
CA VAL A 100 -23.17 -13.89 0.24
C VAL A 100 -22.31 -15.13 0.00
N PHE A 101 -21.04 -14.92 -0.33
CA PHE A 101 -20.06 -15.97 -0.61
C PHE A 101 -19.03 -16.02 0.52
N ASP A 102 -19.47 -16.41 1.70
CA ASP A 102 -18.68 -16.43 2.95
C ASP A 102 -17.79 -17.68 3.11
N GLY A 103 -17.85 -18.62 2.18
CA GLY A 103 -16.95 -19.76 2.13
C GLY A 103 -15.56 -19.41 1.59
N THR A 104 -14.59 -20.31 1.82
CA THR A 104 -13.16 -20.14 1.44
C THR A 104 -12.97 -19.68 0.00
N ALA A 105 -13.63 -20.33 -0.97
CA ALA A 105 -13.50 -19.98 -2.39
C ALA A 105 -14.03 -18.58 -2.71
N GLY A 106 -15.16 -18.18 -2.11
CA GLY A 106 -15.76 -16.86 -2.27
C GLY A 106 -14.86 -15.75 -1.70
N LEU A 107 -14.28 -15.98 -0.51
CA LEU A 107 -13.35 -15.05 0.12
C LEU A 107 -12.08 -14.85 -0.70
N ILE A 108 -11.48 -15.94 -1.22
CA ILE A 108 -10.29 -15.87 -2.08
C ILE A 108 -10.62 -15.13 -3.39
N ALA A 109 -11.73 -15.46 -4.05
CA ALA A 109 -12.16 -14.77 -5.26
C ALA A 109 -12.37 -13.28 -5.00
N SER A 110 -13.03 -12.92 -3.88
CA SER A 110 -13.21 -11.53 -3.47
C SER A 110 -11.88 -10.81 -3.26
N ALA A 111 -10.88 -11.48 -2.67
CA ALA A 111 -9.55 -10.92 -2.44
C ALA A 111 -8.83 -10.57 -3.75
N VAL A 112 -8.95 -11.43 -4.77
CA VAL A 112 -8.42 -11.14 -6.12
C VAL A 112 -9.12 -9.92 -6.71
N VAL A 113 -10.44 -9.86 -6.65
CA VAL A 113 -11.22 -8.75 -7.22
C VAL A 113 -10.92 -7.43 -6.49
N VAL A 114 -10.81 -7.45 -5.15
CA VAL A 114 -10.32 -6.30 -4.36
C VAL A 114 -8.96 -5.86 -4.86
N GLY A 115 -8.02 -6.81 -5.02
CA GLY A 115 -6.66 -6.52 -5.47
C GLY A 115 -6.62 -5.85 -6.84
N VAL A 116 -7.42 -6.34 -7.80
CA VAL A 116 -7.56 -5.71 -9.12
C VAL A 116 -8.12 -4.28 -9.00
N GLY A 117 -9.16 -4.09 -8.17
CA GLY A 117 -9.74 -2.77 -7.94
C GLY A 117 -8.73 -1.79 -7.33
N VAL A 118 -7.98 -2.22 -6.32
CA VAL A 118 -6.92 -1.42 -5.68
C VAL A 118 -5.81 -1.12 -6.68
N ALA A 119 -5.37 -2.11 -7.47
CA ALA A 119 -4.34 -1.95 -8.48
C ALA A 119 -4.71 -0.90 -9.54
N LEU A 120 -5.97 -0.90 -10.01
CA LEU A 120 -6.49 0.11 -10.95
C LEU A 120 -6.40 1.52 -10.36
N ILE A 121 -6.85 1.71 -9.14
CA ILE A 121 -6.84 3.03 -8.50
C ILE A 121 -5.40 3.48 -8.22
N GLN A 122 -4.56 2.62 -7.63
CA GLN A 122 -3.18 2.97 -7.30
C GLN A 122 -2.31 3.27 -8.52
N ALA A 123 -2.58 2.60 -9.64
CA ALA A 123 -1.88 2.85 -10.90
C ALA A 123 -2.35 4.16 -11.58
N LEU A 124 -3.63 4.48 -11.53
CA LEU A 124 -4.22 5.55 -12.36
C LEU A 124 -4.45 6.86 -11.61
N ALA A 125 -4.78 6.83 -10.30
CA ALA A 125 -5.06 8.03 -9.53
C ALA A 125 -3.87 9.01 -9.48
N PRO A 126 -2.60 8.59 -9.31
CA PRO A 126 -1.46 9.51 -9.34
C PRO A 126 -1.33 10.26 -10.67
N VAL A 127 -1.71 9.63 -11.78
CA VAL A 127 -1.70 10.26 -13.10
C VAL A 127 -2.75 11.37 -13.20
N VAL A 128 -3.96 11.11 -12.67
CA VAL A 128 -5.02 12.12 -12.58
C VAL A 128 -4.58 13.29 -11.71
N VAL A 129 -3.98 12.99 -10.54
CA VAL A 129 -3.45 14.02 -9.62
C VAL A 129 -2.39 14.89 -10.29
N LYS A 130 -1.43 14.27 -10.99
CA LYS A 130 -0.35 15.00 -11.67
C LYS A 130 -0.87 15.96 -12.74
N ARG A 131 -1.94 15.57 -13.45
CA ARG A 131 -2.58 16.42 -14.46
C ARG A 131 -3.41 17.56 -13.85
N ALA A 132 -4.23 17.22 -12.85
CA ALA A 132 -5.13 18.20 -12.27
C ALA A 132 -4.42 19.19 -11.35
N PHE A 133 -3.32 18.79 -10.71
CA PHE A 133 -2.60 19.58 -9.71
C PHE A 133 -1.08 19.55 -9.92
N PRO A 134 -0.55 20.00 -11.09
CA PRO A 134 0.89 19.89 -11.38
C PRO A 134 1.74 20.64 -10.36
N THR A 135 1.32 21.83 -9.89
CA THR A 135 2.03 22.64 -8.89
C THR A 135 1.82 22.18 -7.43
N ARG A 136 0.80 21.38 -7.17
CA ARG A 136 0.42 20.88 -5.83
C ARG A 136 0.44 19.34 -5.76
N PHE A 137 1.10 18.69 -6.71
CA PHE A 137 1.14 17.24 -6.81
C PHE A 137 1.53 16.57 -5.49
N GLY A 138 2.62 17.03 -4.85
CA GLY A 138 3.09 16.47 -3.59
C GLY A 138 2.07 16.58 -2.45
N THR A 139 1.40 17.73 -2.32
CA THR A 139 0.37 17.95 -1.29
C THR A 139 -0.82 17.01 -1.50
N VAL A 140 -1.32 16.89 -2.73
CA VAL A 140 -2.48 16.02 -3.02
C VAL A 140 -2.11 14.55 -2.89
N MET A 141 -0.89 14.16 -3.26
CA MET A 141 -0.38 12.80 -3.02
C MET A 141 -0.18 12.51 -1.53
N GLY A 142 0.19 13.51 -0.72
CA GLY A 142 0.21 13.40 0.73
C GLY A 142 -1.19 13.11 1.31
N VAL A 143 -2.22 13.85 0.85
CA VAL A 143 -3.63 13.58 1.21
C VAL A 143 -4.07 12.18 0.77
N TYR A 144 -3.67 11.74 -0.42
CA TYR A 144 -3.96 10.41 -0.93
C TYR A 144 -3.32 9.31 -0.06
N THR A 145 -2.04 9.42 0.27
CA THR A 145 -1.35 8.42 1.11
C THR A 145 -1.89 8.41 2.55
N THR A 146 -2.21 9.58 3.11
CA THR A 146 -2.89 9.68 4.41
C THR A 146 -4.25 8.99 4.37
N GLY A 147 -5.02 9.14 3.29
CA GLY A 147 -6.29 8.44 3.09
C GLY A 147 -6.11 6.92 3.09
N ILE A 148 -5.10 6.39 2.38
CA ILE A 148 -4.81 4.95 2.34
C ILE A 148 -4.55 4.40 3.75
N MET A 149 -3.68 5.05 4.52
CA MET A 149 -3.33 4.61 5.87
C MET A 149 -4.50 4.84 6.84
N GLY A 150 -5.20 5.98 6.72
CA GLY A 150 -6.39 6.27 7.53
C GLY A 150 -7.48 5.22 7.35
N GLY A 151 -7.72 4.78 6.11
CA GLY A 151 -8.67 3.70 5.82
C GLY A 151 -8.26 2.37 6.48
N ALA A 152 -6.98 2.02 6.43
CA ALA A 152 -6.48 0.83 7.13
C ALA A 152 -6.66 0.92 8.65
N ALA A 153 -6.31 2.07 9.24
CA ALA A 153 -6.43 2.29 10.67
C ALA A 153 -7.89 2.20 11.15
N VAL A 154 -8.81 2.88 10.46
CA VAL A 154 -10.25 2.82 10.79
C VAL A 154 -10.77 1.40 10.66
N ALA A 155 -10.40 0.68 9.60
CA ALA A 155 -10.85 -0.70 9.39
C ALA A 155 -10.36 -1.64 10.50
N ALA A 156 -9.09 -1.55 10.88
CA ALA A 156 -8.52 -2.36 11.94
C ALA A 156 -9.18 -2.06 13.31
N ALA A 157 -9.39 -0.78 13.63
CA ALA A 157 -9.98 -0.37 14.91
C ALA A 157 -11.46 -0.75 15.05
N THR A 158 -12.22 -0.76 13.93
CA THR A 158 -13.67 -0.98 13.97
C THR A 158 -14.08 -2.41 13.67
N ALA A 159 -13.19 -3.25 13.13
CA ALA A 159 -13.51 -4.60 12.67
C ALA A 159 -14.18 -5.47 13.73
N ALA A 160 -13.63 -5.51 14.95
CA ALA A 160 -14.16 -6.33 16.05
C ALA A 160 -15.58 -5.89 16.44
N GLY A 161 -15.80 -4.59 16.70
CA GLY A 161 -17.11 -4.07 17.08
C GLY A 161 -18.17 -4.26 15.98
N LEU A 162 -17.78 -4.09 14.72
CA LEU A 162 -18.67 -4.39 13.60
C LEU A 162 -19.03 -5.88 13.54
N ALA A 163 -18.07 -6.77 13.79
CA ALA A 163 -18.31 -8.21 13.78
C ALA A 163 -19.23 -8.65 14.90
N GLU A 164 -19.17 -8.01 16.08
CA GLU A 164 -20.11 -8.23 17.19
C GLU A 164 -21.55 -7.81 16.81
N ALA A 165 -21.69 -6.73 16.03
CA ALA A 165 -23.01 -6.20 15.66
C ALA A 165 -23.66 -6.96 14.49
N VAL A 166 -22.91 -7.33 13.45
CA VAL A 166 -23.45 -7.86 12.18
C VAL A 166 -22.77 -9.15 11.70
N GLY A 167 -21.95 -9.78 12.54
CA GLY A 167 -21.13 -10.94 12.17
C GLY A 167 -19.90 -10.54 11.35
N TRP A 168 -18.92 -11.46 11.26
CA TRP A 168 -17.65 -11.19 10.57
C TRP A 168 -17.85 -10.93 9.07
N ALA A 169 -18.73 -11.69 8.40
CA ALA A 169 -19.00 -11.51 6.98
C ALA A 169 -19.68 -10.17 6.69
N GLY A 170 -20.65 -9.79 7.54
CA GLY A 170 -21.28 -8.46 7.50
C GLY A 170 -20.30 -7.33 7.75
N ALA A 171 -19.39 -7.47 8.71
CA ALA A 171 -18.34 -6.48 9.01
C ALA A 171 -17.42 -6.24 7.80
N LEU A 172 -17.03 -7.30 7.08
CA LEU A 172 -16.25 -7.19 5.86
C LEU A 172 -17.05 -6.58 4.70
N ALA A 173 -18.34 -6.91 4.59
CA ALA A 173 -19.22 -6.41 3.54
C ALA A 173 -19.58 -4.93 3.69
N LEU A 174 -19.65 -4.41 4.93
CA LEU A 174 -19.95 -3.00 5.20
C LEU A 174 -18.98 -2.03 4.52
N TRP A 175 -17.76 -2.44 4.23
CA TRP A 175 -16.80 -1.65 3.47
C TRP A 175 -17.19 -1.41 2.01
N ALA A 176 -18.23 -2.09 1.51
CA ALA A 176 -18.84 -1.77 0.23
C ALA A 176 -19.49 -0.36 0.23
N VAL A 177 -20.07 0.07 1.35
CA VAL A 177 -20.77 1.36 1.46
C VAL A 177 -19.81 2.52 1.16
N PRO A 178 -18.69 2.71 1.89
CA PRO A 178 -17.78 3.79 1.58
C PRO A 178 -17.13 3.65 0.20
N ALA A 179 -16.94 2.43 -0.33
CA ALA A 179 -16.41 2.23 -1.68
C ALA A 179 -17.38 2.73 -2.76
N PHE A 180 -18.68 2.44 -2.66
CA PHE A 180 -19.67 2.96 -3.60
C PHE A 180 -19.89 4.46 -3.43
N LEU A 181 -19.86 4.99 -2.21
CA LEU A 181 -19.91 6.45 -1.98
C LEU A 181 -18.71 7.14 -2.64
N ALA A 182 -17.50 6.59 -2.51
CA ALA A 182 -16.32 7.12 -3.19
C ALA A 182 -16.46 7.06 -4.71
N ALA A 183 -17.05 5.99 -5.27
CA ALA A 183 -17.34 5.89 -6.71
C ALA A 183 -18.33 6.99 -7.16
N VAL A 184 -19.39 7.25 -6.39
CA VAL A 184 -20.35 8.33 -6.69
C VAL A 184 -19.66 9.70 -6.64
N VAL A 185 -18.91 9.99 -5.57
CA VAL A 185 -18.16 11.25 -5.46
C VAL A 185 -17.17 11.41 -6.61
N TRP A 186 -16.51 10.32 -7.03
CA TRP A 186 -15.61 10.31 -8.17
C TRP A 186 -16.33 10.63 -9.49
N ILE A 187 -17.53 10.07 -9.75
CA ILE A 187 -18.33 10.37 -10.94
C ILE A 187 -18.66 11.86 -10.99
N VAL A 188 -19.08 12.46 -9.86
CA VAL A 188 -19.43 13.88 -9.79
C VAL A 188 -18.18 14.75 -10.00
N ALA A 189 -17.10 14.45 -9.30
CA ALA A 189 -15.85 15.22 -9.38
C ALA A 189 -15.18 15.13 -10.77
N SER A 190 -15.31 14.00 -11.45
CA SER A 190 -14.69 13.78 -12.76
C SER A 190 -15.49 14.35 -13.94
N ARG A 191 -16.70 14.89 -13.73
CA ARG A 191 -17.49 15.56 -14.76
C ARG A 191 -16.96 16.96 -15.11
N ALA A 192 -16.19 17.60 -14.22
CA ALA A 192 -15.57 18.88 -14.55
C ALA A 192 -14.66 18.74 -15.79
N PRO A 193 -14.71 19.67 -16.76
CA PRO A 193 -13.85 19.64 -17.93
C PRO A 193 -12.39 19.63 -17.45
N ALA A 194 -11.72 18.50 -17.62
CA ALA A 194 -10.27 18.48 -17.50
C ALA A 194 -9.71 18.90 -18.86
N ALA A 195 -8.57 19.57 -18.85
CA ALA A 195 -7.78 19.80 -20.05
C ALA A 195 -7.74 18.52 -20.90
N GLU A 196 -7.95 18.70 -22.20
CA GLU A 196 -8.08 17.64 -23.21
C GLU A 196 -7.11 16.47 -22.94
N GLU A 197 -7.61 15.24 -23.06
CA GLU A 197 -6.74 14.07 -23.03
C GLU A 197 -5.59 14.30 -24.05
N PRO A 198 -4.33 14.31 -23.65
CA PRO A 198 -3.25 14.44 -24.60
C PRO A 198 -3.46 13.37 -25.67
N ASN A 199 -3.41 13.79 -26.93
CA ASN A 199 -3.52 12.95 -28.09
C ASN A 199 -2.77 11.62 -27.85
N ARG A 200 -3.45 10.50 -28.05
CA ARG A 200 -2.89 9.13 -27.89
C ARG A 200 -1.53 8.95 -28.56
N ALA A 201 -1.21 9.79 -29.55
CA ALA A 201 0.07 9.82 -30.25
C ALA A 201 1.24 10.38 -29.40
N ALA A 202 1.00 11.38 -28.53
CA ALA A 202 2.05 11.99 -27.70
C ALA A 202 2.60 11.06 -26.58
N ILE A 203 1.94 9.93 -26.32
CA ILE A 203 2.40 8.89 -25.37
C ILE A 203 3.40 7.93 -26.06
N ALA A 204 3.49 7.98 -27.38
CA ALA A 204 4.33 7.07 -28.19
C ALA A 204 5.73 7.63 -28.54
N GLU A 205 5.99 8.92 -28.32
CA GLU A 205 7.23 9.57 -28.74
C GLU A 205 8.21 9.83 -27.59
N GLY A 206 8.78 8.76 -27.06
CA GLY A 206 10.09 8.76 -26.44
C GLY A 206 11.05 8.01 -27.37
N THR A 207 11.52 8.65 -28.44
CA THR A 207 12.38 8.04 -29.46
C THR A 207 13.87 8.14 -29.10
N HIS A 208 14.25 7.72 -27.90
CA HIS A 208 15.63 7.37 -27.65
C HIS A 208 15.74 5.85 -27.46
N PRO A 209 16.78 5.18 -27.98
CA PRO A 209 17.03 3.77 -27.72
C PRO A 209 17.41 3.58 -26.26
N GLU A 210 16.37 3.53 -25.41
CA GLU A 210 16.51 3.46 -23.97
C GLU A 210 16.81 2.03 -23.54
N VAL A 211 17.82 1.86 -22.69
CA VAL A 211 18.08 0.55 -22.07
C VAL A 211 16.93 0.24 -21.11
N PRO A 212 16.15 -0.83 -21.36
CA PRO A 212 15.04 -1.21 -20.47
C PRO A 212 15.54 -1.50 -19.06
N PHE A 213 14.76 -1.13 -18.03
CA PHE A 213 15.16 -1.32 -16.63
C PHE A 213 15.42 -2.77 -16.26
N TRP A 214 14.73 -3.75 -16.87
CA TRP A 214 15.01 -5.17 -16.63
C TRP A 214 16.40 -5.63 -17.11
N LYS A 215 17.10 -4.83 -17.91
CA LYS A 215 18.50 -5.08 -18.33
C LYS A 215 19.52 -4.36 -17.45
N GLN A 216 19.09 -3.56 -16.48
CA GLN A 216 19.96 -2.77 -15.64
C GLN A 216 20.04 -3.36 -14.23
N PRO A 217 21.18 -3.94 -13.79
CA PRO A 217 21.31 -4.58 -12.47
C PRO A 217 20.98 -3.64 -11.31
N ARG A 218 21.27 -2.34 -11.47
CA ARG A 218 21.00 -1.33 -10.45
C ARG A 218 19.50 -1.08 -10.25
N ALA A 219 18.68 -1.17 -11.31
CA ALA A 219 17.23 -1.10 -11.19
C ALA A 219 16.69 -2.32 -10.44
N TRP A 220 17.24 -3.51 -10.70
CA TRP A 220 16.90 -4.72 -9.96
C TRP A 220 17.28 -4.65 -8.47
N ALA A 221 18.36 -3.95 -8.11
CA ALA A 221 18.73 -3.78 -6.71
C ALA A 221 17.72 -2.93 -5.90
N LEU A 222 16.98 -2.05 -6.54
CA LEU A 222 15.90 -1.26 -5.91
C LEU A 222 14.65 -2.09 -5.62
N VAL A 223 14.38 -3.12 -6.44
CA VAL A 223 13.18 -3.97 -6.29
C VAL A 223 13.13 -4.67 -4.94
N PRO A 224 14.16 -5.40 -4.47
CA PRO A 224 14.12 -6.03 -3.15
C PRO A 224 14.19 -5.02 -2.00
N ILE A 225 14.79 -3.83 -2.17
CA ILE A 225 14.75 -2.78 -1.13
C ILE A 225 13.30 -2.37 -0.88
N LEU A 226 12.52 -2.06 -1.92
CA LEU A 226 11.10 -1.76 -1.78
C LEU A 226 10.34 -3.01 -1.29
N GLY A 227 10.64 -4.17 -1.86
CA GLY A 227 9.96 -5.41 -1.57
C GLY A 227 10.07 -5.79 -0.09
N LEU A 228 11.27 -5.78 0.48
CA LEU A 228 11.51 -6.13 1.88
C LEU A 228 10.90 -5.09 2.84
N GLY A 229 11.00 -3.80 2.53
CA GLY A 229 10.36 -2.76 3.32
C GLY A 229 8.83 -2.88 3.31
N THR A 230 8.23 -3.12 2.14
CA THR A 230 6.79 -3.32 2.02
C THR A 230 6.34 -4.66 2.60
N SER A 231 7.21 -5.68 2.59
CA SER A 231 6.97 -6.98 3.25
C SER A 231 6.71 -6.82 4.74
N ALA A 232 7.47 -5.95 5.42
CA ALA A 232 7.25 -5.68 6.84
C ALA A 232 5.83 -5.12 7.09
N TYR A 233 5.38 -4.18 6.26
CA TYR A 233 4.03 -3.63 6.32
C TYR A 233 2.96 -4.70 6.09
N THR A 234 3.08 -5.48 5.01
CA THR A 234 2.06 -6.48 4.64
C THR A 234 1.99 -7.63 5.64
N LEU A 235 3.14 -8.02 6.22
CA LEU A 235 3.21 -9.01 7.27
C LEU A 235 2.46 -8.53 8.53
N VAL A 236 2.75 -7.32 8.98
CA VAL A 236 2.09 -6.74 10.16
C VAL A 236 0.60 -6.55 9.92
N LEU A 237 0.21 -6.04 8.76
CA LEU A 237 -1.20 -5.86 8.41
C LEU A 237 -1.99 -7.17 8.50
N ALA A 238 -1.40 -8.29 8.06
CA ALA A 238 -2.05 -9.58 8.03
C ALA A 238 -2.03 -10.29 9.40
N TRP A 239 -0.88 -10.28 10.07
CA TRP A 239 -0.59 -11.22 11.15
C TRP A 239 -0.39 -10.59 12.53
N LEU A 240 -0.30 -9.25 12.66
CA LEU A 240 -0.18 -8.62 13.97
C LEU A 240 -1.43 -8.85 14.84
N PRO A 241 -2.68 -8.63 14.34
CA PRO A 241 -3.85 -8.88 15.15
C PRO A 241 -4.00 -10.35 15.58
N PRO A 242 -3.88 -11.35 14.68
CA PRO A 242 -3.89 -12.76 15.10
C PRO A 242 -2.83 -13.08 16.14
N TYR A 243 -1.62 -12.55 16.01
CA TYR A 243 -0.53 -12.75 16.97
C TYR A 243 -0.92 -12.30 18.40
N TYR A 244 -1.57 -11.13 18.52
CA TYR A 244 -2.04 -10.66 19.83
C TYR A 244 -3.25 -11.44 20.34
N VAL A 245 -4.14 -11.90 19.46
CA VAL A 245 -5.28 -12.77 19.85
C VAL A 245 -4.77 -14.12 20.34
N ASP A 246 -3.79 -14.71 19.69
CA ASP A 246 -3.13 -15.97 20.13
C ASP A 246 -2.47 -15.81 21.51
N MET A 247 -2.07 -14.59 21.90
CA MET A 247 -1.56 -14.25 23.25
C MET A 247 -2.67 -13.93 24.27
N GLY A 248 -3.94 -14.15 23.94
CA GLY A 248 -5.08 -13.92 24.83
C GLY A 248 -5.57 -12.48 24.89
N GLN A 249 -5.11 -11.60 23.99
CA GLN A 249 -5.64 -10.25 23.87
C GLN A 249 -7.00 -10.26 23.15
N THR A 250 -7.86 -9.27 23.46
CA THR A 250 -9.14 -9.15 22.74
C THR A 250 -8.91 -8.72 21.27
N ARG A 251 -9.82 -9.11 20.37
CA ARG A 251 -9.82 -8.67 18.96
C ARG A 251 -9.83 -7.15 18.84
N ALA A 252 -10.58 -6.48 19.75
CA ALA A 252 -10.63 -5.02 19.81
C ALA A 252 -9.23 -4.44 20.13
N THR A 253 -8.57 -4.95 21.18
CA THR A 253 -7.20 -4.54 21.53
C THR A 253 -6.23 -4.76 20.37
N ALA A 254 -6.26 -5.93 19.74
CA ALA A 254 -5.41 -6.25 18.60
C ALA A 254 -5.65 -5.30 17.40
N GLY A 255 -6.90 -4.98 17.11
CA GLY A 255 -7.29 -4.01 16.09
C GLY A 255 -6.82 -2.58 16.41
N PHE A 256 -6.94 -2.14 17.67
CA PHE A 256 -6.45 -0.84 18.12
C PHE A 256 -4.93 -0.74 18.06
N LEU A 257 -4.19 -1.80 18.38
CA LEU A 257 -2.74 -1.83 18.26
C LEU A 257 -2.30 -1.66 16.78
N LEU A 258 -2.93 -2.38 15.86
CA LEU A 258 -2.67 -2.20 14.42
C LEU A 258 -3.05 -0.79 13.95
N SER A 259 -4.17 -0.25 14.43
CA SER A 259 -4.61 1.12 14.12
C SER A 259 -3.59 2.16 14.62
N GLY A 260 -3.13 2.03 15.85
CA GLY A 260 -2.12 2.92 16.45
C GLY A 260 -0.79 2.87 15.71
N MET A 261 -0.34 1.66 15.33
CA MET A 261 0.85 1.48 14.50
C MET A 261 0.68 2.17 13.14
N THR A 262 -0.47 2.02 12.48
CA THR A 262 -0.75 2.69 11.21
C THR A 262 -0.78 4.22 11.36
N GLY A 263 -1.25 4.73 12.51
CA GLY A 263 -1.12 6.15 12.85
C GLY A 263 0.33 6.62 12.93
N ALA A 264 1.20 5.82 13.52
CA ALA A 264 2.65 6.11 13.57
C ALA A 264 3.29 6.03 12.17
N GLU A 265 2.82 5.17 11.26
CA GLU A 265 3.25 5.14 9.85
C GLU A 265 2.91 6.44 9.12
N VAL A 266 1.70 6.98 9.34
CA VAL A 266 1.32 8.29 8.79
C VAL A 266 2.25 9.38 9.30
N LEU A 267 2.52 9.40 10.61
CA LEU A 267 3.45 10.35 11.22
C LEU A 267 4.85 10.24 10.59
N ALA A 268 5.36 9.02 10.40
CA ALA A 268 6.65 8.78 9.76
C ALA A 268 6.70 9.32 8.33
N GLY A 269 5.66 9.10 7.54
CA GLY A 269 5.55 9.65 6.18
C GLY A 269 5.57 11.18 6.15
N VAL A 270 4.89 11.83 7.10
CA VAL A 270 4.92 13.30 7.28
C VAL A 270 6.32 13.77 7.66
N LEU A 271 6.97 13.11 8.63
CA LEU A 271 8.33 13.46 9.06
C LEU A 271 9.34 13.31 7.90
N VAL A 272 9.26 12.23 7.12
CA VAL A 272 10.08 12.08 5.92
C VAL A 272 9.85 13.25 4.97
N SER A 273 8.61 13.60 4.69
CA SER A 273 8.28 14.69 3.76
C SER A 273 8.81 16.05 4.21
N LEU A 274 8.80 16.32 5.52
CA LEU A 274 9.26 17.59 6.10
C LEU A 274 10.79 17.68 6.17
N PHE A 275 11.48 16.57 6.42
CA PHE A 275 12.90 16.62 6.80
C PHE A 275 13.85 16.04 5.75
N ILE A 276 13.37 15.25 4.79
CA ILE A 276 14.25 14.51 3.86
C ILE A 276 15.15 15.41 3.01
N ALA A 277 14.70 16.65 2.71
CA ALA A 277 15.51 17.62 1.96
C ALA A 277 16.81 18.02 2.68
N ARG A 278 16.86 17.86 4.02
CA ARG A 278 18.06 18.16 4.84
C ARG A 278 19.12 17.05 4.77
N PHE A 279 18.76 15.89 4.23
CA PHE A 279 19.64 14.71 4.17
C PHE A 279 19.92 14.32 2.70
N PRO A 280 20.93 14.92 2.04
CA PRO A 280 21.30 14.55 0.67
C PRO A 280 21.71 13.09 0.54
N ASP A 281 22.32 12.52 1.58
CA ASP A 281 22.58 11.09 1.69
C ASP A 281 21.37 10.36 2.29
N ARG A 282 20.65 9.64 1.43
CA ARG A 282 19.43 8.90 1.81
C ARG A 282 19.71 7.70 2.71
N ARG A 283 20.98 7.27 2.81
CA ARG A 283 21.35 6.09 3.61
C ARG A 283 21.13 6.32 5.10
N GLY A 284 21.47 7.49 5.63
CA GLY A 284 21.26 7.82 7.04
C GLY A 284 19.80 7.68 7.48
N PRO A 285 18.85 8.42 6.87
CA PRO A 285 17.42 8.28 7.17
C PRO A 285 16.89 6.85 6.97
N MET A 286 17.34 6.14 5.93
CA MET A 286 16.91 4.78 5.67
C MET A 286 17.38 3.81 6.76
N LEU A 287 18.66 3.89 7.17
CA LEU A 287 19.21 3.07 8.25
C LEU A 287 18.53 3.37 9.58
N MET A 288 18.20 4.63 9.86
CA MET A 288 17.42 5.01 11.04
C MET A 288 16.03 4.35 11.02
N ALA A 289 15.32 4.43 9.90
CA ALA A 289 14.01 3.80 9.76
C ALA A 289 14.07 2.29 9.96
N VAL A 290 15.08 1.62 9.37
CA VAL A 290 15.31 0.19 9.58
C VAL A 290 15.65 -0.12 11.03
N ALA A 291 16.49 0.66 11.69
CA ALA A 291 16.83 0.45 13.09
C ALA A 291 15.59 0.55 14.00
N LEU A 292 14.72 1.56 13.78
CA LEU A 292 13.46 1.68 14.51
C LEU A 292 12.57 0.45 14.31
N ALA A 293 12.44 -0.03 13.05
CA ALA A 293 11.65 -1.22 12.75
C ALA A 293 12.25 -2.48 13.39
N LEU A 294 13.57 -2.65 13.39
CA LEU A 294 14.25 -3.78 14.02
C LEU A 294 14.09 -3.79 15.55
N VAL A 295 14.22 -2.62 16.20
CA VAL A 295 13.97 -2.49 17.64
C VAL A 295 12.49 -2.81 17.94
N GLY A 296 11.56 -2.34 17.13
CA GLY A 296 10.15 -2.69 17.22
C GLY A 296 9.89 -4.18 17.06
N LEU A 297 10.50 -4.84 16.06
CA LEU A 297 10.40 -6.30 15.87
C LEU A 297 11.00 -7.08 17.05
N ALA A 298 12.15 -6.64 17.57
CA ALA A 298 12.75 -7.25 18.76
C ALA A 298 11.82 -7.11 19.97
N GLY A 299 11.22 -5.94 20.17
CA GLY A 299 10.21 -5.71 21.21
C GLY A 299 8.97 -6.59 21.04
N LEU A 300 8.52 -6.78 19.79
CA LEU A 300 7.38 -7.65 19.46
C LEU A 300 7.65 -9.12 19.84
N VAL A 301 8.90 -9.59 19.71
CA VAL A 301 9.27 -10.97 20.09
C VAL A 301 9.54 -11.08 21.58
N LEU A 302 10.24 -10.10 22.19
CA LEU A 302 10.74 -10.22 23.57
C LEU A 302 9.71 -9.75 24.62
N THR A 303 8.92 -8.72 24.32
CA THR A 303 8.03 -8.05 25.27
C THR A 303 6.70 -7.64 24.60
N PRO A 304 6.01 -8.56 23.91
CA PRO A 304 4.89 -8.22 23.02
C PRO A 304 3.74 -7.50 23.76
N VAL A 305 3.40 -7.95 24.96
CA VAL A 305 2.23 -7.44 25.70
C VAL A 305 2.61 -6.27 26.63
N SER A 306 3.70 -6.39 27.39
CA SER A 306 4.09 -5.39 28.39
C SER A 306 4.52 -4.04 27.78
N LEU A 307 5.11 -4.06 26.60
CA LEU A 307 5.55 -2.87 25.85
C LEU A 307 4.80 -2.71 24.52
N ALA A 308 3.56 -3.22 24.43
CA ALA A 308 2.80 -3.20 23.18
C ALA A 308 2.74 -1.82 22.51
N VAL A 309 2.41 -0.76 23.27
CA VAL A 309 2.29 0.60 22.71
C VAL A 309 3.62 1.15 22.17
N PRO A 310 4.74 1.19 22.95
CA PRO A 310 6.01 1.65 22.41
C PRO A 310 6.52 0.77 21.25
N VAL A 311 6.27 -0.53 21.27
CA VAL A 311 6.59 -1.44 20.15
C VAL A 311 5.84 -1.03 18.88
N MET A 312 4.54 -0.75 18.97
CA MET A 312 3.73 -0.28 17.83
C MET A 312 4.21 1.05 17.29
N LEU A 313 4.60 1.98 18.17
CA LEU A 313 5.15 3.27 17.74
C LEU A 313 6.47 3.09 16.98
N LEU A 314 7.39 2.28 17.49
CA LEU A 314 8.69 2.04 16.84
C LEU A 314 8.52 1.32 15.49
N LEU A 315 7.68 0.29 15.44
CA LEU A 315 7.34 -0.41 14.20
C LEU A 315 6.73 0.54 13.18
N GLY A 316 5.71 1.30 13.58
CA GLY A 316 5.00 2.21 12.69
C GLY A 316 5.91 3.32 12.17
N LEU A 317 6.74 3.94 13.02
CA LEU A 317 7.70 4.96 12.60
C LEU A 317 8.76 4.39 11.65
N GLY A 318 9.27 3.20 11.95
CA GLY A 318 10.26 2.54 11.10
C GLY A 318 9.69 2.14 9.74
N ILE A 319 8.65 1.31 9.75
CA ILE A 319 8.04 0.77 8.52
C ILE A 319 7.44 1.89 7.66
N GLY A 320 6.76 2.86 8.29
CA GLY A 320 6.13 3.99 7.59
C GLY A 320 7.12 4.91 6.89
N ALA A 321 8.35 5.04 7.40
CA ALA A 321 9.40 5.83 6.75
C ALA A 321 10.04 5.09 5.56
N VAL A 322 10.14 3.76 5.61
CA VAL A 322 10.87 2.97 4.60
C VAL A 322 10.28 3.13 3.20
N PHE A 323 8.95 3.10 3.07
CA PHE A 323 8.30 3.18 1.76
C PHE A 323 8.60 4.49 1.02
N PRO A 324 8.32 5.69 1.58
CA PRO A 324 8.63 6.93 0.90
C PRO A 324 10.14 7.13 0.69
N LEU A 325 10.98 6.71 1.63
CA LEU A 325 12.44 6.79 1.47
C LEU A 325 12.94 5.94 0.30
N THR A 326 12.37 4.75 0.10
CA THR A 326 12.75 3.89 -1.05
C THR A 326 12.33 4.52 -2.37
N LEU A 327 11.16 5.15 -2.44
CA LEU A 327 10.73 5.85 -3.66
C LEU A 327 11.64 7.03 -3.97
N ILE A 328 12.03 7.81 -2.96
CA ILE A 328 12.97 8.92 -3.12
C ILE A 328 14.34 8.39 -3.57
N LEU A 329 14.84 7.33 -2.94
CA LEU A 329 16.09 6.68 -3.33
C LEU A 329 16.06 6.23 -4.80
N ALA A 330 14.94 5.66 -5.26
CA ALA A 330 14.77 5.27 -6.65
C ALA A 330 14.75 6.48 -7.61
N MET A 331 14.04 7.54 -7.24
CA MET A 331 13.99 8.78 -8.04
C MET A 331 15.37 9.45 -8.15
N ASP A 332 16.18 9.41 -7.10
CA ASP A 332 17.54 9.97 -7.09
C ASP A 332 18.50 9.21 -8.05
N GLN A 333 18.12 8.02 -8.57
CA GLN A 333 18.94 7.25 -9.50
C GLN A 333 18.82 7.69 -10.96
N ILE A 334 17.88 8.56 -11.31
CA ILE A 334 17.62 8.98 -12.69
C ILE A 334 17.24 10.46 -12.73
N ASP A 335 17.80 11.19 -13.69
CA ASP A 335 17.54 12.64 -13.81
C ASP A 335 16.32 12.96 -14.68
N ASP A 336 15.94 12.06 -15.59
CA ASP A 336 14.78 12.25 -16.47
C ASP A 336 13.45 12.02 -15.71
N PRO A 337 12.59 13.04 -15.60
CA PRO A 337 11.30 12.90 -14.89
C PRO A 337 10.34 11.89 -15.53
N VAL A 338 10.41 11.68 -16.85
CA VAL A 338 9.53 10.73 -17.54
C VAL A 338 9.96 9.30 -17.20
N ARG A 339 11.26 9.03 -17.32
CA ARG A 339 11.84 7.74 -16.97
C ARG A 339 11.77 7.41 -15.49
N SER A 340 11.80 8.43 -14.62
CA SER A 340 11.58 8.23 -13.18
C SER A 340 10.24 7.55 -12.89
N GLY A 341 9.17 7.92 -13.61
CA GLY A 341 7.87 7.28 -13.49
C GLY A 341 7.88 5.80 -13.88
N ASP A 342 8.58 5.46 -14.96
CA ASP A 342 8.71 4.07 -15.43
C ASP A 342 9.58 3.23 -14.48
N LEU A 343 10.67 3.83 -13.95
CA LEU A 343 11.48 3.18 -12.91
C LEU A 343 10.66 2.90 -11.65
N LEU A 344 9.87 3.87 -11.19
CA LEU A 344 9.00 3.68 -10.04
C LEU A 344 7.97 2.58 -10.28
N ALA A 345 7.36 2.52 -11.47
CA ALA A 345 6.42 1.46 -11.81
C ALA A 345 7.10 0.07 -11.81
N PHE A 346 8.32 -0.03 -12.34
CA PHE A 346 9.12 -1.25 -12.33
C PHE A 346 9.49 -1.68 -10.90
N VAL A 347 10.01 -0.75 -10.08
CA VAL A 347 10.44 -1.01 -8.71
C VAL A 347 9.23 -1.36 -7.83
N GLN A 348 8.12 -0.61 -7.95
CA GLN A 348 6.91 -0.90 -7.20
C GLN A 348 6.28 -2.23 -7.63
N GLY A 349 6.22 -2.50 -8.93
CA GLY A 349 5.65 -3.74 -9.44
C GLY A 349 6.38 -4.97 -8.90
N GLY A 350 7.70 -5.03 -9.06
CA GLY A 350 8.51 -6.10 -8.52
C GLY A 350 8.51 -6.15 -6.99
N GLY A 351 8.58 -4.99 -6.35
CA GLY A 351 8.57 -4.87 -4.90
C GLY A 351 7.25 -5.38 -4.27
N TYR A 352 6.09 -5.03 -4.82
CA TYR A 352 4.81 -5.55 -4.32
C TYR A 352 4.65 -7.06 -4.56
N ILE A 353 5.21 -7.60 -5.65
CA ILE A 353 5.24 -9.07 -5.86
C ILE A 353 6.06 -9.74 -4.74
N ILE A 354 7.24 -9.21 -4.41
CA ILE A 354 8.04 -9.73 -3.28
C ILE A 354 7.26 -9.57 -1.97
N ALA A 355 6.69 -8.39 -1.72
CA ALA A 355 5.95 -8.10 -0.50
C ALA A 355 4.74 -9.02 -0.30
N SER A 356 4.09 -9.44 -1.37
CA SER A 356 2.93 -10.34 -1.31
C SER A 356 3.29 -11.72 -0.73
N LEU A 357 4.54 -12.13 -0.83
CA LEU A 357 4.98 -13.44 -0.33
C LEU A 357 5.12 -13.48 1.21
N SER A 358 5.27 -12.33 1.87
CA SER A 358 5.51 -12.29 3.33
C SER A 358 4.33 -12.78 4.16
N PRO A 359 3.05 -12.42 3.89
CA PRO A 359 1.92 -13.01 4.60
C PRO A 359 1.78 -14.51 4.38
N LEU A 360 2.08 -14.98 3.16
CA LEU A 360 2.05 -16.39 2.82
C LEU A 360 3.13 -17.19 3.57
N ALA A 361 4.36 -16.65 3.62
CA ALA A 361 5.45 -17.26 4.38
C ALA A 361 5.11 -17.36 5.87
N ALA A 362 4.52 -16.30 6.45
CA ALA A 362 4.09 -16.33 7.85
C ALA A 362 2.95 -17.33 8.09
N GLY A 363 1.98 -17.43 7.19
CA GLY A 363 0.92 -18.45 7.25
C GLY A 363 1.49 -19.87 7.25
N LEU A 364 2.48 -20.13 6.39
CA LEU A 364 3.18 -21.42 6.35
C LEU A 364 3.94 -21.72 7.66
N LEU A 365 4.60 -20.72 8.23
CA LEU A 365 5.30 -20.85 9.51
C LEU A 365 4.31 -21.12 10.64
N ARG A 366 3.19 -20.40 10.72
CA ARG A 366 2.14 -20.60 11.72
C ARG A 366 1.53 -21.99 11.64
N ASP A 367 1.24 -22.50 10.44
CA ASP A 367 0.68 -23.87 10.28
C ASP A 367 1.67 -24.96 10.70
N ARG A 368 2.98 -24.76 10.53
CA ARG A 368 3.99 -25.75 10.86
C ARG A 368 4.52 -25.67 12.28
N LEU A 369 4.61 -24.49 12.85
CA LEU A 369 5.34 -24.22 14.09
C LEU A 369 4.42 -23.69 15.20
N SER A 370 3.15 -23.39 14.87
CA SER A 370 2.15 -22.83 15.79
C SER A 370 2.63 -21.53 16.47
N ASP A 371 3.60 -20.83 15.89
CA ASP A 371 4.20 -19.62 16.42
C ASP A 371 4.59 -18.64 15.29
N LEU A 372 4.20 -17.39 15.46
CA LEU A 372 4.51 -16.29 14.55
C LEU A 372 5.83 -15.58 14.87
N SER A 373 6.45 -15.83 16.02
CA SER A 373 7.71 -15.17 16.41
C SER A 373 8.81 -15.36 15.37
N GLN A 374 8.84 -16.54 14.73
CA GLN A 374 9.81 -16.84 13.68
C GLN A 374 9.56 -16.03 12.40
N ALA A 375 8.30 -15.71 12.09
CA ALA A 375 7.99 -14.82 10.96
C ALA A 375 8.53 -13.40 11.22
N TRP A 376 8.43 -12.91 12.46
CA TRP A 376 8.99 -11.61 12.86
C TRP A 376 10.52 -11.61 12.79
N MET A 377 11.18 -12.69 13.25
CA MET A 377 12.64 -12.83 13.13
C MET A 377 13.12 -12.89 11.68
N LEU A 378 12.43 -13.66 10.83
CA LEU A 378 12.73 -13.73 9.40
C LEU A 378 12.56 -12.35 8.73
N MET A 379 11.52 -11.60 9.11
CA MET A 379 11.35 -10.23 8.63
C MET A 379 12.47 -9.31 9.09
N GLY A 380 12.93 -9.46 10.34
CA GLY A 380 14.10 -8.74 10.86
C GLY A 380 15.36 -9.01 10.01
N LEU A 381 15.63 -10.25 9.64
CA LEU A 381 16.72 -10.59 8.72
C LEU A 381 16.55 -9.95 7.34
N GLY A 382 15.31 -9.91 6.83
CA GLY A 382 14.99 -9.20 5.58
C GLY A 382 15.31 -7.71 5.66
N LEU A 383 14.95 -7.04 6.78
CA LEU A 383 15.27 -5.63 6.99
C LEU A 383 16.77 -5.37 7.12
N VAL A 384 17.53 -6.28 7.76
CA VAL A 384 19.00 -6.20 7.79
C VAL A 384 19.57 -6.31 6.37
N ALA A 385 19.10 -7.27 5.57
CA ALA A 385 19.51 -7.40 4.18
C ALA A 385 19.20 -6.13 3.38
N MET A 386 17.99 -5.53 3.57
CA MET A 386 17.60 -4.25 2.97
C MET A 386 18.56 -3.11 3.37
N ALA A 387 18.94 -3.03 4.65
CA ALA A 387 19.91 -2.03 5.13
C ALA A 387 21.26 -2.18 4.44
N LEU A 388 21.78 -3.40 4.35
CA LEU A 388 23.04 -3.69 3.66
C LEU A 388 22.98 -3.31 2.18
N MET A 389 21.88 -3.64 1.50
CA MET A 389 21.67 -3.24 0.10
C MET A 389 21.61 -1.72 -0.06
N THR A 390 20.97 -1.00 0.86
CA THR A 390 20.89 0.47 0.85
C THR A 390 22.28 1.12 0.89
N LEU A 391 23.24 0.53 1.59
CA LEU A 391 24.61 1.05 1.67
C LEU A 391 25.32 1.12 0.31
N THR A 392 24.88 0.32 -0.68
CA THR A 392 25.47 0.33 -2.03
C THR A 392 25.07 1.58 -2.84
N PHE A 393 24.00 2.30 -2.44
CA PHE A 393 23.50 3.50 -3.12
C PHE A 393 24.17 4.78 -2.56
N ARG A 394 25.45 4.96 -2.88
CA ARG A 394 26.21 6.14 -2.43
C ARG A 394 25.81 7.40 -3.19
N PRO A 395 25.77 8.59 -2.53
CA PRO A 395 25.64 9.86 -3.23
C PRO A 395 26.74 10.03 -4.29
N GLY A 396 26.35 10.54 -5.48
CA GLY A 396 27.31 10.68 -6.60
C GLY A 396 27.71 9.38 -7.28
N GLY A 397 27.10 8.24 -6.92
CA GLY A 397 27.30 6.95 -7.62
C GLY A 397 26.77 6.97 -9.06
N ALA A 398 27.07 5.91 -9.84
CA ALA A 398 26.58 5.77 -11.21
C ALA A 398 25.04 5.82 -11.23
N LYS A 399 24.48 6.69 -12.08
CA LYS A 399 23.04 6.78 -12.32
C LYS A 399 22.58 5.75 -13.34
N LEU A 400 21.29 5.43 -13.33
CA LEU A 400 20.62 4.61 -14.35
C LEU A 400 20.60 5.40 -15.68
N ARG A 401 20.82 4.67 -16.79
CA ARG A 401 20.79 5.22 -18.14
C ARG A 401 19.45 4.99 -18.80
#